data_a9f31ad0fed2690a388782b5e4ee0e7e
#
_entry.id   a9f31ad0fed2690a388782b5e4ee0e7e
#
_cell.length_a   1.000
_cell.length_b   1.000
_cell.length_c   1.000
_cell.angle_alpha   90.00
_cell.angle_beta   90.00
_cell.angle_gamma   90.00
#
_symmetry.space_group_name_H-M   'P 1'
#
loop_
_entity.id
_entity.type
_entity.pdbx_description
1 polymer ?
#
loop_
_entity_poly.entity_id
_entity_poly.type
_entity_poly.pdbx_seq_one_letter_code
_entity_poly.pdbx_strand_id
1 'polypeptide(L)'
;MLEVISKELRHYQKDKLAAYQKKNQGIEAGGIVFAGDSLIEFFPLKKYFKQVSTIYNRGIAGIDSQWLLEHIDSHVNDLSPSHVFILIGCNDIGLGFDQSHIVSTIVDLISRIRSQSIYTRISLLSILPVSENLAYQATVKLRTNRAIDEINQALAMIPAIEFIDLNTCLKDETGGLADAYTVDGIHLNSLGYEHLAQAISPYL
;
A
#
# COMPACT_ATOMS: atom_id res chain seq x y z
N MET A 1 -3.95 15.12 15.53
CA MET A 1 -2.54 15.11 15.99
C MET A 1 -1.71 14.44 14.90
N LEU A 2 -0.55 15.03 14.55
CA LEU A 2 0.40 14.43 13.59
C LEU A 2 0.91 13.07 14.08
N GLU A 3 1.18 12.18 13.15
CA GLU A 3 1.88 10.95 13.41
C GLU A 3 3.36 11.21 13.69
N VAL A 4 3.95 10.42 14.57
CA VAL A 4 5.38 10.50 14.87
C VAL A 4 5.98 9.10 14.70
N ILE A 5 6.98 8.99 13.86
CA ILE A 5 7.71 7.73 13.65
C ILE A 5 8.68 7.55 14.82
N SER A 6 8.43 6.54 15.67
CA SER A 6 9.29 6.25 16.81
C SER A 6 10.67 5.71 16.36
N LYS A 7 11.64 5.72 17.29
CA LYS A 7 12.98 5.13 17.03
C LYS A 7 12.88 3.62 16.81
N GLU A 8 12.00 2.96 17.53
CA GLU A 8 11.74 1.52 17.45
C GLU A 8 11.15 1.17 16.07
N LEU A 9 10.17 1.96 15.59
CA LEU A 9 9.60 1.77 14.27
C LEU A 9 10.63 1.98 13.15
N ARG A 10 11.48 3.02 13.27
CA ARG A 10 12.58 3.24 12.31
C ARG A 10 13.60 2.09 12.30
N HIS A 11 13.90 1.51 13.46
CA HIS A 11 14.78 0.34 13.55
C HIS A 11 14.15 -0.87 12.87
N TYR A 12 12.89 -1.14 13.18
CA TYR A 12 12.11 -2.19 12.53
C TYR A 12 12.09 -2.06 11.00
N GLN A 13 11.83 -0.87 10.47
CA GLN A 13 11.81 -0.60 9.03
C GLN A 13 13.16 -0.92 8.37
N LYS A 14 14.28 -0.51 9.00
CA LYS A 14 15.63 -0.81 8.52
C LYS A 14 15.94 -2.30 8.52
N ASP A 15 15.59 -3.00 9.60
CA ASP A 15 15.82 -4.44 9.72
C ASP A 15 15.00 -5.22 8.68
N LYS A 16 13.75 -4.79 8.46
CA LYS A 16 12.87 -5.39 7.47
C LYS A 16 13.39 -5.19 6.05
N LEU A 17 13.86 -3.98 5.74
CA LEU A 17 14.50 -3.66 4.45
C LEU A 17 15.74 -4.52 4.22
N ALA A 18 16.63 -4.62 5.21
CA ALA A 18 17.84 -5.46 5.12
C ALA A 18 17.47 -6.94 4.89
N ALA A 19 16.41 -7.42 5.55
CA ALA A 19 15.91 -8.78 5.32
C ALA A 19 15.38 -8.97 3.89
N TYR A 20 14.74 -7.97 3.29
CA TYR A 20 14.31 -8.01 1.88
C TYR A 20 15.51 -8.02 0.93
N GLN A 21 16.49 -7.14 1.13
CA GLN A 21 17.72 -7.11 0.33
C GLN A 21 18.44 -8.46 0.33
N LYS A 22 18.54 -9.10 1.49
CA LYS A 22 19.11 -10.44 1.60
C LYS A 22 18.29 -11.50 0.87
N LYS A 23 16.96 -11.45 0.98
CA LYS A 23 16.05 -12.39 0.30
C LYS A 23 16.00 -12.20 -1.20
N ASN A 24 16.25 -10.98 -1.70
CA ASN A 24 16.27 -10.69 -3.13
C ASN A 24 17.45 -11.37 -3.84
N GLN A 25 18.50 -11.74 -3.10
CA GLN A 25 19.61 -12.52 -3.66
C GLN A 25 19.14 -13.92 -4.02
N GLY A 26 19.03 -14.21 -5.31
CA GLY A 26 18.62 -15.52 -5.83
C GLY A 26 17.09 -15.71 -5.97
N ILE A 27 16.31 -14.63 -5.92
CA ILE A 27 14.88 -14.67 -6.26
C ILE A 27 14.71 -14.89 -7.76
N GLU A 28 13.72 -15.72 -8.11
CA GLU A 28 13.29 -15.92 -9.49
C GLU A 28 12.55 -14.68 -10.00
N ALA A 29 12.99 -14.13 -11.13
CA ALA A 29 12.37 -12.98 -11.78
C ALA A 29 10.97 -13.31 -12.34
N GLY A 30 10.15 -12.28 -12.58
CA GLY A 30 8.85 -12.44 -13.25
C GLY A 30 7.67 -12.74 -12.33
N GLY A 31 7.86 -12.79 -11.00
CA GLY A 31 6.78 -12.96 -10.05
C GLY A 31 5.87 -11.73 -9.91
N ILE A 32 4.81 -11.87 -9.13
CA ILE A 32 3.91 -10.77 -8.73
C ILE A 32 4.41 -10.19 -7.41
N VAL A 33 4.56 -8.87 -7.34
CA VAL A 33 5.00 -8.15 -6.14
C VAL A 33 3.87 -7.29 -5.59
N PHE A 34 3.66 -7.33 -4.27
CA PHE A 34 2.84 -6.38 -3.53
C PHE A 34 3.77 -5.50 -2.70
N ALA A 35 3.81 -4.20 -2.99
CA ALA A 35 4.64 -3.21 -2.30
C ALA A 35 3.79 -2.16 -1.61
N GLY A 36 4.20 -1.70 -0.44
CA GLY A 36 3.47 -0.69 0.32
C GLY A 36 3.79 -0.71 1.82
N ASP A 37 2.86 -0.21 2.60
CA ASP A 37 2.98 -0.06 4.05
C ASP A 37 2.48 -1.27 4.86
N SER A 38 1.97 -1.03 6.09
CA SER A 38 1.43 -2.07 6.97
C SER A 38 0.23 -2.81 6.36
N LEU A 39 -0.58 -2.15 5.53
CA LEU A 39 -1.72 -2.78 4.90
C LEU A 39 -1.29 -3.88 3.91
N ILE A 40 -0.15 -3.70 3.25
CA ILE A 40 0.46 -4.76 2.44
C ILE A 40 1.23 -5.74 3.32
N GLU A 41 2.03 -5.27 4.29
CA GLU A 41 2.82 -6.17 5.14
C GLU A 41 1.97 -7.24 5.81
N PHE A 42 0.82 -6.84 6.34
CA PHE A 42 -0.09 -7.75 7.07
C PHE A 42 -1.04 -8.52 6.16
N PHE A 43 -1.03 -8.26 4.85
CA PHE A 43 -1.87 -8.98 3.90
C PHE A 43 -1.38 -10.43 3.74
N PRO A 44 -2.16 -11.43 4.12
CA PRO A 44 -1.74 -12.84 4.02
C PRO A 44 -1.93 -13.36 2.58
N LEU A 45 -1.14 -12.82 1.63
CA LEU A 45 -1.26 -13.07 0.18
C LEU A 45 -1.35 -14.56 -0.17
N LYS A 46 -0.48 -15.39 0.42
CA LYS A 46 -0.45 -16.84 0.16
C LYS A 46 -1.70 -17.57 0.63
N LYS A 47 -2.46 -17.01 1.58
CA LYS A 47 -3.75 -17.56 2.03
C LYS A 47 -4.81 -17.38 0.96
N TYR A 48 -4.85 -16.22 0.32
CA TYR A 48 -5.90 -15.84 -0.60
C TYR A 48 -5.59 -16.15 -2.07
N PHE A 49 -4.31 -16.04 -2.46
CA PHE A 49 -3.85 -16.20 -3.85
C PHE A 49 -3.04 -17.47 -4.05
N LYS A 50 -3.60 -18.61 -3.60
CA LYS A 50 -2.95 -19.93 -3.66
C LYS A 50 -2.61 -20.38 -5.08
N GLN A 51 -3.37 -19.91 -6.08
CA GLN A 51 -3.18 -20.21 -7.49
C GLN A 51 -1.98 -19.49 -8.12
N VAL A 52 -1.48 -18.44 -7.48
CA VAL A 52 -0.31 -17.68 -7.95
C VAL A 52 0.95 -18.36 -7.44
N SER A 53 1.75 -18.92 -8.35
CA SER A 53 2.95 -19.69 -8.01
C SER A 53 4.01 -18.81 -7.34
N THR A 54 4.21 -17.60 -7.87
CA THR A 54 5.30 -16.71 -7.43
C THR A 54 4.72 -15.34 -7.06
N ILE A 55 4.50 -15.14 -5.75
CA ILE A 55 3.96 -13.89 -5.19
C ILE A 55 4.82 -13.45 -4.00
N TYR A 56 5.19 -12.18 -4.00
CA TYR A 56 6.06 -11.58 -3.00
C TYR A 56 5.36 -10.45 -2.26
N ASN A 57 5.31 -10.55 -0.93
CA ASN A 57 4.92 -9.45 -0.07
C ASN A 57 6.17 -8.61 0.25
N ARG A 58 6.14 -7.33 -0.10
CA ARG A 58 7.18 -6.32 0.13
C ARG A 58 6.63 -5.10 0.87
N GLY A 59 5.62 -5.30 1.72
CA GLY A 59 5.12 -4.28 2.64
C GLY A 59 6.03 -4.09 3.84
N ILE A 60 6.15 -2.85 4.33
CA ILE A 60 6.81 -2.51 5.60
C ILE A 60 5.93 -1.52 6.37
N ALA A 61 5.60 -1.86 7.62
CA ALA A 61 4.72 -1.05 8.44
C ALA A 61 5.27 0.36 8.69
N GLY A 62 4.38 1.34 8.61
CA GLY A 62 4.65 2.73 8.96
C GLY A 62 5.50 3.51 7.96
N ILE A 63 5.82 2.95 6.78
CA ILE A 63 6.48 3.72 5.72
C ILE A 63 5.49 4.62 5.00
N ASP A 64 5.99 5.76 4.53
CA ASP A 64 5.31 6.70 3.63
C ASP A 64 5.75 6.49 2.17
N SER A 65 5.16 7.25 1.26
CA SER A 65 5.47 7.16 -0.18
C SER A 65 6.91 7.56 -0.50
N GLN A 66 7.45 8.56 0.20
CA GLN A 66 8.83 9.01 0.01
C GLN A 66 9.82 7.92 0.42
N TRP A 67 9.58 7.27 1.56
CA TRP A 67 10.42 6.15 2.01
C TRP A 67 10.38 4.98 1.01
N LEU A 68 9.19 4.64 0.49
CA LEU A 68 9.06 3.60 -0.52
C LEU A 68 9.81 3.96 -1.81
N LEU A 69 9.73 5.21 -2.27
CA LEU A 69 10.47 5.71 -3.44
C LEU A 69 11.98 5.57 -3.26
N GLU A 70 12.53 5.97 -2.10
CA GLU A 70 13.95 5.89 -1.79
C GLU A 70 14.49 4.45 -1.78
N HIS A 71 13.62 3.47 -1.52
CA HIS A 71 14.01 2.06 -1.37
C HIS A 71 13.33 1.14 -2.39
N ILE A 72 12.78 1.71 -3.48
CA ILE A 72 11.94 0.98 -4.45
C ILE A 72 12.69 -0.17 -5.12
N ASP A 73 14.01 -0.05 -5.26
CA ASP A 73 14.82 -1.13 -5.85
C ASP A 73 14.68 -2.41 -5.00
N SER A 74 14.84 -2.30 -3.68
CA SER A 74 14.72 -3.45 -2.77
C SER A 74 13.28 -4.00 -2.64
N HIS A 75 12.28 -3.14 -2.84
CA HIS A 75 10.87 -3.55 -2.78
C HIS A 75 10.37 -4.16 -4.08
N VAL A 76 10.86 -3.67 -5.24
CA VAL A 76 10.27 -3.99 -6.55
C VAL A 76 11.34 -4.35 -7.59
N ASN A 77 12.26 -3.43 -7.90
CA ASN A 77 13.10 -3.55 -9.09
C ASN A 77 14.05 -4.74 -9.06
N ASP A 78 14.65 -5.04 -7.89
CA ASP A 78 15.56 -6.19 -7.71
C ASP A 78 14.85 -7.54 -8.00
N LEU A 79 13.50 -7.58 -7.93
CA LEU A 79 12.72 -8.79 -8.19
C LEU A 79 12.36 -8.94 -9.67
N SER A 80 12.59 -7.89 -10.49
CA SER A 80 12.19 -7.86 -11.89
C SER A 80 10.79 -8.44 -12.15
N PRO A 81 9.74 -7.88 -11.49
CA PRO A 81 8.41 -8.49 -11.49
C PRO A 81 7.73 -8.36 -12.85
N SER A 82 6.86 -9.33 -13.18
CA SER A 82 5.92 -9.19 -14.29
C SER A 82 4.79 -8.22 -13.96
N HIS A 83 4.39 -8.17 -12.67
CA HIS A 83 3.32 -7.32 -12.19
C HIS A 83 3.62 -6.80 -10.77
N VAL A 84 3.36 -5.53 -10.52
CA VAL A 84 3.45 -4.93 -9.20
C VAL A 84 2.13 -4.28 -8.81
N PHE A 85 1.65 -4.60 -7.60
CA PHE A 85 0.55 -3.93 -6.93
C PHE A 85 1.14 -3.01 -5.85
N ILE A 86 0.73 -1.74 -5.87
CA ILE A 86 1.24 -0.71 -4.95
C ILE A 86 0.08 -0.16 -4.13
N LEU A 87 0.19 -0.19 -2.80
CA LEU A 87 -0.74 0.45 -1.86
C LEU A 87 0.05 1.27 -0.86
N ILE A 88 -0.01 2.59 -0.97
CA ILE A 88 0.77 3.54 -0.17
C ILE A 88 0.05 4.90 -0.12
N GLY A 89 0.31 5.72 0.89
CA GLY A 89 -0.19 7.09 1.01
C GLY A 89 -0.98 7.37 2.29
N CYS A 90 -1.45 6.33 2.98
CA CYS A 90 -2.19 6.50 4.23
C CYS A 90 -1.32 7.11 5.34
N ASN A 91 -0.05 6.70 5.43
CA ASN A 91 0.90 7.25 6.41
C ASN A 91 1.32 8.67 6.08
N ASP A 92 1.41 9.01 4.80
CA ASP A 92 1.69 10.37 4.32
C ASP A 92 0.67 11.36 4.89
N ILE A 93 -0.62 11.03 4.82
CA ILE A 93 -1.71 11.85 5.40
C ILE A 93 -1.52 11.98 6.91
N GLY A 94 -1.22 10.88 7.60
CA GLY A 94 -0.96 10.88 9.05
C GLY A 94 0.23 11.73 9.46
N LEU A 95 1.26 11.82 8.63
CA LEU A 95 2.44 12.66 8.79
C LEU A 95 2.18 14.12 8.42
N GLY A 96 1.04 14.42 7.79
CA GLY A 96 0.61 15.78 7.44
C GLY A 96 1.11 16.27 6.08
N PHE A 97 1.52 15.37 5.20
CA PHE A 97 1.83 15.74 3.82
C PHE A 97 0.56 16.12 3.06
N ASP A 98 0.67 17.10 2.19
CA ASP A 98 -0.43 17.53 1.34
C ASP A 98 -0.65 16.60 0.13
N GLN A 99 -1.80 16.73 -0.50
CA GLN A 99 -2.19 15.93 -1.66
C GLN A 99 -1.18 16.03 -2.79
N SER A 100 -0.67 17.23 -3.08
CA SER A 100 0.26 17.46 -4.21
C SER A 100 1.57 16.71 -4.00
N HIS A 101 2.09 16.71 -2.78
CA HIS A 101 3.29 15.96 -2.41
C HIS A 101 3.06 14.46 -2.56
N ILE A 102 1.97 13.93 -2.01
CA ILE A 102 1.66 12.49 -2.08
C ILE A 102 1.54 12.03 -3.53
N VAL A 103 0.76 12.74 -4.33
CA VAL A 103 0.53 12.38 -5.74
C VAL A 103 1.84 12.47 -6.55
N SER A 104 2.63 13.54 -6.38
CA SER A 104 3.90 13.69 -7.11
C SER A 104 4.90 12.59 -6.73
N THR A 105 5.00 12.23 -5.44
CA THR A 105 5.90 11.16 -4.99
C THR A 105 5.49 9.80 -5.56
N ILE A 106 4.18 9.51 -5.64
CA ILE A 106 3.69 8.26 -6.26
C ILE A 106 3.95 8.25 -7.78
N VAL A 107 3.83 9.39 -8.45
CA VAL A 107 4.21 9.51 -9.88
C VAL A 107 5.69 9.23 -10.09
N ASP A 108 6.57 9.77 -9.24
CA ASP A 108 8.01 9.52 -9.30
C ASP A 108 8.33 8.04 -9.04
N LEU A 109 7.64 7.43 -8.08
CA LEU A 109 7.75 6.00 -7.78
C LEU A 109 7.40 5.13 -9.00
N ILE A 110 6.28 5.42 -9.67
CA ILE A 110 5.87 4.74 -10.90
C ILE A 110 6.89 4.95 -12.01
N SER A 111 7.38 6.17 -12.18
CA SER A 111 8.40 6.53 -13.16
C SER A 111 9.70 5.77 -12.90
N ARG A 112 10.10 5.61 -11.65
CA ARG A 112 11.29 4.84 -11.27
C ARG A 112 11.16 3.36 -11.62
N ILE A 113 9.98 2.74 -11.38
CA ILE A 113 9.72 1.35 -11.81
C ILE A 113 9.77 1.24 -13.33
N ARG A 114 9.12 2.16 -14.05
CA ARG A 114 9.11 2.17 -15.52
C ARG A 114 10.50 2.34 -16.14
N SER A 115 11.38 3.13 -15.49
CA SER A 115 12.76 3.31 -15.95
C SER A 115 13.60 2.03 -15.91
N GLN A 116 13.22 1.08 -15.05
CA GLN A 116 13.91 -0.22 -14.94
C GLN A 116 13.26 -1.28 -15.85
N SER A 117 11.95 -1.26 -15.99
CA SER A 117 11.23 -2.20 -16.85
C SER A 117 9.95 -1.58 -17.43
N ILE A 118 9.92 -1.44 -18.75
CA ILE A 118 8.70 -1.01 -19.47
C ILE A 118 7.66 -2.14 -19.55
N TYR A 119 8.05 -3.39 -19.29
CA TYR A 119 7.17 -4.57 -19.39
C TYR A 119 6.46 -4.90 -18.08
N THR A 120 6.91 -4.35 -16.95
CA THR A 120 6.25 -4.56 -15.66
C THR A 120 4.85 -3.93 -15.68
N ARG A 121 3.80 -4.73 -15.52
CA ARG A 121 2.44 -4.20 -15.28
C ARG A 121 2.40 -3.52 -13.91
N ILE A 122 1.82 -2.32 -13.84
CA ILE A 122 1.71 -1.56 -12.59
C ILE A 122 0.24 -1.35 -12.28
N SER A 123 -0.21 -1.90 -11.16
CA SER A 123 -1.53 -1.65 -10.60
C SER A 123 -1.38 -0.84 -9.31
N LEU A 124 -1.87 0.40 -9.34
CA LEU A 124 -1.95 1.25 -8.17
C LEU A 124 -3.30 1.02 -7.47
N LEU A 125 -3.24 0.56 -6.24
CA LEU A 125 -4.41 0.36 -5.40
C LEU A 125 -4.78 1.69 -4.75
N SER A 126 -6.07 2.02 -4.68
CA SER A 126 -6.53 3.20 -3.97
C SER A 126 -6.12 3.17 -2.49
N ILE A 127 -5.82 4.31 -1.91
CA ILE A 127 -5.68 4.44 -0.45
C ILE A 127 -7.01 4.02 0.18
N LEU A 128 -6.95 3.11 1.17
CA LEU A 128 -8.13 2.57 1.81
C LEU A 128 -8.80 3.61 2.74
N PRO A 129 -10.10 3.48 3.00
CA PRO A 129 -10.80 4.37 3.93
C PRO A 129 -10.31 4.16 5.36
N VAL A 130 -10.60 5.12 6.23
CA VAL A 130 -10.40 5.04 7.68
C VAL A 130 -11.75 5.08 8.38
N SER A 131 -11.85 4.50 9.59
CA SER A 131 -13.10 4.53 10.36
C SER A 131 -13.39 5.94 10.86
N GLU A 132 -14.65 6.36 10.76
CA GLU A 132 -15.16 7.62 11.34
C GLU A 132 -15.60 7.43 12.81
N ASN A 133 -15.49 6.23 13.37
CA ASN A 133 -15.84 5.94 14.75
C ASN A 133 -14.86 6.62 15.71
N LEU A 134 -15.39 7.41 16.65
CA LEU A 134 -14.60 8.13 17.65
C LEU A 134 -13.74 7.22 18.53
N ALA A 135 -14.10 5.95 18.69
CA ALA A 135 -13.30 4.98 19.41
C ALA A 135 -11.90 4.80 18.81
N TYR A 136 -11.72 5.04 17.50
CA TYR A 136 -10.46 4.90 16.78
C TYR A 136 -9.72 6.22 16.53
N GLN A 137 -10.24 7.35 17.05
CA GLN A 137 -9.66 8.67 16.77
C GLN A 137 -8.18 8.79 17.16
N ALA A 138 -7.74 8.08 18.19
CA ALA A 138 -6.34 8.06 18.62
C ALA A 138 -5.40 7.41 17.59
N THR A 139 -5.88 6.45 16.80
CA THR A 139 -5.15 5.77 15.75
C THR A 139 -5.31 6.48 14.41
N VAL A 140 -6.54 6.85 14.04
CA VAL A 140 -6.87 7.50 12.76
C VAL A 140 -6.25 8.91 12.66
N LYS A 141 -6.21 9.67 13.76
CA LYS A 141 -5.56 10.99 13.89
C LYS A 141 -6.06 12.02 12.86
N LEU A 142 -5.19 12.46 11.93
CA LEU A 142 -5.48 13.48 10.92
C LEU A 142 -6.09 12.91 9.63
N ARG A 143 -6.13 11.60 9.49
CA ARG A 143 -6.67 10.97 8.29
C ARG A 143 -8.17 11.23 8.23
N THR A 144 -8.65 11.67 7.08
CA THR A 144 -10.08 11.85 6.81
C THR A 144 -10.43 11.18 5.50
N ASN A 145 -11.61 10.59 5.41
CA ASN A 145 -12.06 9.97 4.16
C ASN A 145 -12.18 10.99 3.03
N ARG A 146 -12.54 12.24 3.34
CA ARG A 146 -12.54 13.32 2.35
C ARG A 146 -11.16 13.52 1.70
N ALA A 147 -10.09 13.64 2.51
CA ALA A 147 -8.74 13.81 1.97
C ALA A 147 -8.29 12.55 1.19
N ILE A 148 -8.61 11.36 1.67
CA ILE A 148 -8.34 10.10 0.98
C ILE A 148 -9.03 10.07 -0.38
N ASP A 149 -10.31 10.43 -0.45
CA ASP A 149 -11.08 10.41 -1.69
C ASP A 149 -10.54 11.44 -2.71
N GLU A 150 -10.19 12.64 -2.26
CA GLU A 150 -9.57 13.68 -3.10
C GLU A 150 -8.21 13.19 -3.67
N ILE A 151 -7.38 12.53 -2.87
CA ILE A 151 -6.11 11.94 -3.32
C ILE A 151 -6.36 10.79 -4.30
N ASN A 152 -7.28 9.87 -4.00
CA ASN A 152 -7.62 8.75 -4.87
C ASN A 152 -8.13 9.21 -6.24
N GLN A 153 -8.93 10.27 -6.30
CA GLN A 153 -9.36 10.88 -7.56
C GLN A 153 -8.18 11.36 -8.39
N ALA A 154 -7.18 12.01 -7.76
CA ALA A 154 -5.97 12.44 -8.45
C ALA A 154 -5.10 11.26 -8.89
N LEU A 155 -4.95 10.23 -8.07
CA LEU A 155 -4.20 9.02 -8.40
C LEU A 155 -4.83 8.24 -9.56
N ALA A 156 -6.15 8.21 -9.66
CA ALA A 156 -6.87 7.56 -10.77
C ALA A 156 -6.62 8.24 -12.14
N MET A 157 -6.13 9.47 -12.15
CA MET A 157 -5.79 10.21 -13.37
C MET A 157 -4.36 9.97 -13.86
N ILE A 158 -3.54 9.21 -13.13
CA ILE A 158 -2.16 8.90 -13.54
C ILE A 158 -2.20 8.03 -14.81
N PRO A 159 -1.53 8.46 -15.91
CA PRO A 159 -1.61 7.72 -17.17
C PRO A 159 -0.75 6.45 -17.15
N ALA A 160 -1.08 5.51 -18.03
CA ALA A 160 -0.29 4.30 -18.30
C ALA A 160 -0.10 3.34 -17.11
N ILE A 161 -1.00 3.41 -16.13
CA ILE A 161 -1.12 2.43 -15.04
C ILE A 161 -2.56 1.91 -14.96
N GLU A 162 -2.75 0.83 -14.23
CA GLU A 162 -4.07 0.37 -13.84
C GLU A 162 -4.37 0.87 -12.43
N PHE A 163 -5.37 1.75 -12.28
CA PHE A 163 -5.86 2.15 -10.96
C PHE A 163 -6.99 1.22 -10.53
N ILE A 164 -6.87 0.63 -9.33
CA ILE A 164 -7.87 -0.29 -8.79
C ILE A 164 -8.50 0.35 -7.55
N ASP A 165 -9.78 0.68 -7.63
CA ASP A 165 -10.52 1.20 -6.49
C ASP A 165 -10.88 0.08 -5.51
N LEU A 166 -10.17 0.05 -4.39
CA LEU A 166 -10.44 -0.82 -3.24
C LEU A 166 -11.06 -0.04 -2.08
N ASN A 167 -11.11 1.29 -2.19
CA ASN A 167 -11.64 2.16 -1.16
C ASN A 167 -13.16 1.96 -1.01
N THR A 168 -13.86 1.95 -2.13
CA THR A 168 -15.32 1.85 -2.15
C THR A 168 -15.84 0.55 -1.55
N CYS A 169 -15.17 -0.59 -1.78
CA CYS A 169 -15.67 -1.89 -1.30
C CYS A 169 -15.52 -2.12 0.21
N LEU A 170 -14.80 -1.24 0.90
CA LEU A 170 -14.58 -1.33 2.35
C LEU A 170 -15.38 -0.28 3.16
N LYS A 171 -16.06 0.64 2.47
CA LYS A 171 -16.87 1.69 3.11
C LYS A 171 -18.21 1.16 3.60
N ASP A 172 -18.66 1.74 4.71
CA ASP A 172 -20.02 1.60 5.20
C ASP A 172 -20.93 2.75 4.69
N GLU A 173 -22.15 2.81 5.21
CA GLU A 173 -23.15 3.83 4.84
C GLU A 173 -22.73 5.25 5.23
N THR A 174 -21.79 5.43 6.16
CA THR A 174 -21.24 6.74 6.57
C THR A 174 -20.13 7.21 5.64
N GLY A 175 -19.62 6.33 4.76
CA GLY A 175 -18.51 6.61 3.86
C GLY A 175 -17.14 6.37 4.51
N GLY A 176 -17.08 5.83 5.71
CA GLY A 176 -15.88 5.42 6.42
C GLY A 176 -15.59 3.93 6.27
N LEU A 177 -14.40 3.49 6.71
CA LEU A 177 -14.08 2.09 6.82
C LEU A 177 -15.06 1.41 7.79
N ALA A 178 -15.77 0.40 7.30
CA ALA A 178 -16.71 -0.34 8.11
C ALA A 178 -16.04 -0.95 9.35
N ASP A 179 -16.60 -0.74 10.54
CA ASP A 179 -16.04 -1.26 11.80
C ASP A 179 -15.90 -2.78 11.79
N ALA A 180 -16.72 -3.49 11.00
CA ALA A 180 -16.62 -4.93 10.81
C ALA A 180 -15.32 -5.38 10.12
N TYR A 181 -14.62 -4.50 9.41
CA TYR A 181 -13.43 -4.80 8.61
C TYR A 181 -12.12 -4.35 9.26
N THR A 182 -12.17 -3.63 10.36
CA THR A 182 -10.97 -3.05 10.98
C THR A 182 -10.72 -3.58 12.39
N VAL A 183 -9.46 -3.43 12.85
CA VAL A 183 -9.05 -3.71 14.24
C VAL A 183 -8.85 -2.43 15.05
N ASP A 184 -8.53 -1.30 14.38
CA ASP A 184 -8.12 -0.06 15.05
C ASP A 184 -8.51 1.22 14.28
N GLY A 185 -9.36 1.08 13.26
CA GLY A 185 -9.82 2.17 12.40
C GLY A 185 -8.98 2.42 11.16
N ILE A 186 -7.84 1.73 10.99
CA ILE A 186 -6.93 1.80 9.83
C ILE A 186 -6.62 0.40 9.31
N HIS A 187 -6.12 -0.48 10.19
CA HIS A 187 -5.68 -1.81 9.81
C HIS A 187 -6.85 -2.78 9.68
N LEU A 188 -6.78 -3.61 8.64
CA LEU A 188 -7.83 -4.57 8.35
C LEU A 188 -7.72 -5.81 9.26
N ASN A 189 -8.86 -6.34 9.64
CA ASN A 189 -8.98 -7.68 10.21
C ASN A 189 -9.08 -8.74 9.09
N SER A 190 -9.26 -10.01 9.46
CA SER A 190 -9.32 -11.10 8.48
C SER A 190 -10.46 -10.96 7.48
N LEU A 191 -11.61 -10.40 7.89
CA LEU A 191 -12.75 -10.19 7.02
C LEU A 191 -12.48 -9.05 6.01
N GLY A 192 -11.86 -7.94 6.46
CA GLY A 192 -11.43 -6.86 5.59
C GLY A 192 -10.42 -7.32 4.53
N TYR A 193 -9.43 -8.14 4.93
CA TYR A 193 -8.50 -8.72 3.96
C TYR A 193 -9.15 -9.72 3.00
N GLU A 194 -10.20 -10.43 3.41
CA GLU A 194 -10.96 -11.30 2.52
C GLU A 194 -11.67 -10.49 1.43
N HIS A 195 -12.35 -9.40 1.79
CA HIS A 195 -12.98 -8.48 0.84
C HIS A 195 -11.94 -7.87 -0.11
N LEU A 196 -10.80 -7.42 0.43
CA LEU A 196 -9.70 -6.89 -0.36
C LEU A 196 -9.18 -7.91 -1.38
N ALA A 197 -8.99 -9.15 -0.95
CA ALA A 197 -8.52 -10.23 -1.81
C ALA A 197 -9.51 -10.55 -2.94
N GLN A 198 -10.81 -10.57 -2.65
CA GLN A 198 -11.86 -10.78 -3.65
C GLN A 198 -11.84 -9.67 -4.71
N ALA A 199 -11.68 -8.41 -4.30
CA ALA A 199 -11.61 -7.26 -5.20
C ALA A 199 -10.35 -7.26 -6.07
N ILE A 200 -9.21 -7.74 -5.55
CA ILE A 200 -7.92 -7.83 -6.30
C ILE A 200 -7.89 -9.06 -7.23
N SER A 201 -8.55 -10.16 -6.89
CA SER A 201 -8.46 -11.44 -7.59
C SER A 201 -8.63 -11.37 -9.12
N PRO A 202 -9.52 -10.53 -9.69
CA PRO A 202 -9.68 -10.40 -11.15
C PRO A 202 -8.46 -9.82 -11.88
N TYR A 203 -7.52 -9.22 -11.16
CA TYR A 203 -6.36 -8.50 -11.72
C TYR A 203 -5.04 -9.31 -11.67
N LEU A 204 -5.08 -10.51 -11.09
CA LEU A 204 -3.92 -11.40 -10.94
C LEU A 204 -3.62 -12.21 -12.21
#